data_e267e757e3c675108eae4fc59487c66f
#
_entry.id   e267e757e3c675108eae4fc59487c66f
#
_cell.length_a   1.000
_cell.length_b   1.000
_cell.length_c   1.000
_cell.angle_alpha   90.00
_cell.angle_beta   90.00
_cell.angle_gamma   90.00
#
_symmetry.space_group_name_H-M   'P 1'
#
loop_
_entity.id
_entity.type
_entity.pdbx_description
1 polymer ?
#
loop_
_entity_poly.entity_id
_entity_poly.type
_entity_poly.pdbx_seq_one_letter_code
_entity_poly.pdbx_strand_id
1 'polypeptide(L)'
;MDTNLKQHRIAFVGLPDSGKSRFIQEFVKLYCGRDLSPDTLMDEVHYSDGTDPYGNPDTRTIKAAKVIINKPDGGSLCLMDAPGHFEYIDQIRQCTREAHIIIGLIDCQRVEEASQYLERLRFLCDIPSNKIQYIHCRGDEVKYGYNFDTEDGINHFKRIANRIWNCDWHPKWSDNRLHPFEIHAKETTDLEEESIERLRSLNIGEKDIFLYSGGKDSIVGLDLLRRSCEKMPLIVVPTSGYDFPILHNFIELELDRLGYNWIRVDNSGGEKYDEVSNYQMMLNKAEANNKLVRDRLPEYLFVNYRASDEGVRSKDYWIKNCGFYSKVSPVFNFSEVDIWKYIQKYNLPFPSLYLNGYRSLGDEHVTKPCMPTQENVQGIIDWLTQHPETQERDGRKGQDNSTPFAMEKLRNVGFF
;
A
#
# COMPACT_ATOMS: atom_id res chain seq x y z
N MET A 1 39.87 -24.43 14.73
CA MET A 1 39.17 -24.44 13.43
C MET A 1 37.70 -24.26 13.72
N ASP A 2 37.26 -22.99 13.86
CA ASP A 2 35.85 -22.66 14.04
C ASP A 2 35.17 -22.62 12.67
N THR A 3 34.68 -23.76 12.24
CA THR A 3 33.74 -23.80 11.10
C THR A 3 32.37 -23.41 11.61
N ASN A 4 32.13 -22.11 11.72
CA ASN A 4 30.76 -21.57 11.79
C ASN A 4 30.09 -21.90 10.47
N LEU A 5 29.53 -23.09 10.35
CA LEU A 5 28.72 -23.57 9.24
C LEU A 5 27.51 -22.67 9.13
N LYS A 6 27.55 -21.75 8.16
CA LYS A 6 26.56 -20.71 7.98
C LYS A 6 25.24 -21.33 7.47
N GLN A 7 24.26 -21.46 8.36
CA GLN A 7 22.90 -21.82 7.95
C GLN A 7 22.19 -20.60 7.39
N HIS A 8 21.75 -20.67 6.14
CA HIS A 8 20.89 -19.65 5.51
C HIS A 8 19.43 -20.00 5.71
N ARG A 9 18.66 -19.09 6.30
CA ARG A 9 17.25 -19.25 6.59
C ARG A 9 16.41 -18.41 5.64
N ILE A 10 15.43 -19.03 4.97
CA ILE A 10 14.59 -18.44 3.93
C ILE A 10 13.15 -18.73 4.28
N ALA A 11 12.33 -17.70 4.44
CA ALA A 11 10.89 -17.85 4.64
C ALA A 11 10.15 -17.60 3.33
N PHE A 12 9.22 -18.49 3.01
CA PHE A 12 8.27 -18.33 1.92
C PHE A 12 6.95 -17.83 2.47
N VAL A 13 6.47 -16.71 1.95
CA VAL A 13 5.22 -16.06 2.35
C VAL A 13 4.36 -15.79 1.11
N GLY A 14 3.06 -15.71 1.28
CA GLY A 14 2.11 -15.47 0.19
C GLY A 14 0.72 -15.98 0.55
N LEU A 15 -0.25 -15.69 -0.30
CA LEU A 15 -1.63 -16.14 -0.13
C LEU A 15 -1.75 -17.64 0.15
N PRO A 16 -2.83 -18.08 0.79
CA PRO A 16 -3.21 -19.50 0.75
C PRO A 16 -3.21 -19.98 -0.71
N ASP A 17 -2.76 -21.20 -0.93
CA ASP A 17 -2.69 -21.86 -2.24
C ASP A 17 -1.83 -21.15 -3.30
N SER A 18 -0.97 -20.20 -2.90
CA SER A 18 -0.02 -19.56 -3.81
C SER A 18 1.14 -20.45 -4.27
N GLY A 19 1.16 -21.70 -3.87
CA GLY A 19 2.17 -22.68 -4.30
C GLY A 19 3.48 -22.68 -3.49
N LYS A 20 3.52 -22.10 -2.29
CA LYS A 20 4.69 -22.08 -1.40
C LYS A 20 5.24 -23.48 -1.12
N SER A 21 4.38 -24.36 -0.61
CA SER A 21 4.76 -25.74 -0.28
C SER A 21 5.23 -26.50 -1.51
N ARG A 22 4.55 -26.35 -2.67
CA ARG A 22 4.94 -26.94 -3.94
C ARG A 22 6.30 -26.45 -4.42
N PHE A 23 6.59 -25.14 -4.26
CA PHE A 23 7.91 -24.60 -4.58
C PHE A 23 9.02 -25.30 -3.77
N ILE A 24 8.80 -25.46 -2.45
CA ILE A 24 9.78 -26.11 -1.55
C ILE A 24 9.96 -27.60 -1.92
N GLN A 25 8.87 -28.31 -2.22
CA GLN A 25 8.90 -29.70 -2.65
C GLN A 25 9.75 -29.88 -3.93
N GLU A 26 9.46 -29.10 -4.96
CA GLU A 26 10.18 -29.17 -6.24
C GLU A 26 11.65 -28.72 -6.08
N PHE A 27 11.91 -27.74 -5.19
CA PHE A 27 13.27 -27.35 -4.85
C PHE A 27 14.06 -28.49 -4.23
N VAL A 28 13.51 -29.17 -3.24
CA VAL A 28 14.15 -30.31 -2.57
C VAL A 28 14.33 -31.49 -3.54
N LYS A 29 13.37 -31.75 -4.41
CA LYS A 29 13.48 -32.73 -5.46
C LYS A 29 14.62 -32.42 -6.42
N LEU A 30 14.76 -31.16 -6.82
CA LEU A 30 15.80 -30.70 -7.76
C LEU A 30 17.21 -30.88 -7.20
N TYR A 31 17.45 -30.55 -5.94
CA TYR A 31 18.79 -30.48 -5.35
C TYR A 31 19.14 -31.67 -4.47
N CYS A 32 18.16 -32.37 -3.94
CA CYS A 32 18.40 -33.49 -3.02
C CYS A 32 17.97 -34.84 -3.60
N GLY A 33 17.29 -34.85 -4.75
CA GLY A 33 16.74 -36.08 -5.35
C GLY A 33 15.69 -36.76 -4.48
N ARG A 34 15.15 -36.05 -3.47
CA ARG A 34 14.12 -36.58 -2.56
C ARG A 34 12.77 -35.99 -2.91
N ASP A 35 11.76 -36.86 -3.08
CA ASP A 35 10.38 -36.41 -3.06
C ASP A 35 9.99 -36.17 -1.60
N LEU A 36 9.72 -34.92 -1.27
CA LEU A 36 8.96 -34.60 -0.07
C LEU A 36 7.51 -34.91 -0.41
N SER A 37 7.03 -36.08 0.02
CA SER A 37 5.60 -36.36 -0.05
C SER A 37 4.85 -35.30 0.78
N PRO A 38 3.61 -34.98 0.44
CA PRO A 38 2.73 -34.20 1.32
C PRO A 38 2.80 -34.70 2.76
N ASP A 39 2.87 -36.03 2.97
CA ASP A 39 2.94 -36.66 4.30
C ASP A 39 4.23 -36.33 5.08
N THR A 40 5.38 -36.17 4.43
CA THR A 40 6.66 -35.82 5.09
C THR A 40 6.74 -34.34 5.47
N LEU A 41 6.05 -33.45 4.76
CA LEU A 41 5.80 -32.08 5.22
C LEU A 41 4.68 -32.06 6.27
N MET A 42 3.75 -33.06 6.20
CA MET A 42 2.60 -33.19 7.08
C MET A 42 2.93 -33.62 8.51
N ASP A 43 3.99 -34.35 8.78
CA ASP A 43 4.42 -34.66 10.16
C ASP A 43 4.76 -33.40 10.94
N GLU A 44 5.00 -32.27 10.24
CA GLU A 44 5.21 -30.95 10.86
C GLU A 44 4.10 -29.92 10.49
N VAL A 45 3.15 -30.26 9.62
CA VAL A 45 2.08 -29.38 9.13
C VAL A 45 0.73 -29.98 9.51
N HIS A 46 0.04 -29.33 10.44
CA HIS A 46 -1.36 -29.69 10.73
C HIS A 46 -2.27 -29.11 9.66
N TYR A 47 -2.91 -29.96 8.88
CA TYR A 47 -4.04 -29.55 8.03
C TYR A 47 -5.28 -29.38 8.89
N SER A 48 -6.13 -28.42 8.54
CA SER A 48 -7.47 -28.38 9.13
C SER A 48 -8.29 -29.51 8.52
N ASP A 49 -9.06 -30.21 9.35
CA ASP A 49 -10.03 -31.25 8.91
C ASP A 49 -11.25 -30.63 8.21
N GLY A 50 -11.17 -29.33 7.89
CA GLY A 50 -12.24 -28.59 7.25
C GLY A 50 -12.33 -28.87 5.75
N THR A 51 -13.52 -28.72 5.22
CA THR A 51 -13.76 -28.59 3.81
C THR A 51 -13.89 -27.13 3.45
N ASP A 52 -13.40 -26.73 2.27
CA ASP A 52 -13.67 -25.42 1.74
C ASP A 52 -15.18 -25.20 1.49
N PRO A 53 -15.66 -23.97 1.19
CA PRO A 53 -17.08 -23.73 0.90
C PRO A 53 -17.65 -24.53 -0.27
N TYR A 54 -16.79 -25.18 -1.06
CA TYR A 54 -17.14 -26.04 -2.20
C TYR A 54 -17.05 -27.53 -1.89
N GLY A 55 -16.73 -27.90 -0.65
CA GLY A 55 -16.70 -29.30 -0.19
C GLY A 55 -15.37 -30.04 -0.46
N ASN A 56 -14.31 -29.32 -0.90
CA ASN A 56 -12.99 -29.92 -1.06
C ASN A 56 -12.23 -29.92 0.29
N PRO A 57 -11.32 -30.91 0.51
CA PRO A 57 -10.47 -30.90 1.69
C PRO A 57 -9.69 -29.58 1.76
N ASP A 58 -9.78 -28.88 2.86
CA ASP A 58 -9.05 -27.64 3.09
C ASP A 58 -7.59 -27.96 3.41
N THR A 59 -6.69 -27.71 2.46
CA THR A 59 -5.25 -27.97 2.57
C THR A 59 -4.47 -26.80 3.18
N ARG A 60 -5.07 -26.05 4.10
CA ARG A 60 -4.42 -24.88 4.70
C ARG A 60 -3.27 -25.26 5.60
N THR A 61 -2.11 -24.68 5.35
CA THR A 61 -0.96 -24.76 6.26
C THR A 61 -1.27 -23.95 7.53
N ILE A 62 -1.50 -24.65 8.63
CA ILE A 62 -1.80 -24.02 9.94
C ILE A 62 -0.53 -23.80 10.77
N LYS A 63 0.53 -24.58 10.54
CA LYS A 63 1.79 -24.48 11.26
C LYS A 63 2.94 -24.31 10.28
N ALA A 64 3.89 -23.43 10.62
CA ALA A 64 5.07 -23.23 9.81
C ALA A 64 5.92 -24.50 9.72
N ALA A 65 6.18 -24.98 8.50
CA ALA A 65 7.08 -26.11 8.27
C ALA A 65 8.51 -25.62 8.01
N LYS A 66 9.50 -26.40 8.46
CA LYS A 66 10.93 -26.13 8.26
C LYS A 66 11.60 -27.32 7.61
N VAL A 67 12.24 -27.09 6.48
CA VAL A 67 13.03 -28.11 5.76
C VAL A 67 14.49 -27.69 5.78
N ILE A 68 15.35 -28.53 6.36
CA ILE A 68 16.79 -28.30 6.40
C ILE A 68 17.48 -29.14 5.32
N ILE A 69 18.28 -28.47 4.50
CA ILE A 69 19.03 -29.07 3.40
C ILE A 69 20.52 -28.81 3.66
N ASN A 70 21.29 -29.89 3.79
CA ASN A 70 22.74 -29.80 3.87
C ASN A 70 23.35 -29.74 2.47
N LYS A 71 24.24 -28.79 2.24
CA LYS A 71 24.93 -28.61 0.97
C LYS A 71 26.24 -29.43 0.95
N PRO A 72 26.73 -29.81 -0.25
CA PRO A 72 28.01 -30.51 -0.39
C PRO A 72 29.23 -29.73 0.12
N ASP A 73 29.15 -28.39 0.13
CA ASP A 73 30.18 -27.47 0.61
C ASP A 73 30.21 -27.32 2.14
N GLY A 74 29.36 -28.06 2.86
CA GLY A 74 29.22 -28.00 4.32
C GLY A 74 28.28 -26.91 4.84
N GLY A 75 27.75 -26.04 3.99
CA GLY A 75 26.68 -25.10 4.35
C GLY A 75 25.31 -25.77 4.46
N SER A 76 24.32 -25.06 5.00
CA SER A 76 22.95 -25.55 5.03
C SER A 76 21.94 -24.46 4.69
N LEU A 77 20.83 -24.88 4.07
CA LEU A 77 19.64 -24.06 3.84
C LEU A 77 18.53 -24.54 4.77
N CYS A 78 17.84 -23.59 5.41
CA CYS A 78 16.59 -23.86 6.11
C CYS A 78 15.48 -23.12 5.35
N LEU A 79 14.63 -23.86 4.67
CA LEU A 79 13.47 -23.36 3.97
C LEU A 79 12.27 -23.40 4.94
N MET A 80 11.61 -22.29 5.12
CA MET A 80 10.47 -22.17 6.03
C MET A 80 9.21 -21.86 5.21
N ASP A 81 8.22 -22.76 5.27
CA ASP A 81 6.90 -22.57 4.68
C ASP A 81 5.99 -21.88 5.71
N ALA A 82 5.68 -20.63 5.49
CA ALA A 82 4.81 -19.88 6.41
C ALA A 82 3.33 -20.09 6.04
N PRO A 83 2.43 -20.14 7.05
CA PRO A 83 0.99 -20.14 6.81
C PRO A 83 0.54 -18.99 5.90
N GLY A 84 -0.49 -19.21 5.08
CA GLY A 84 -1.01 -18.19 4.17
C GLY A 84 -2.13 -17.32 4.77
N HIS A 85 -2.75 -17.70 5.90
CA HIS A 85 -3.83 -16.96 6.54
C HIS A 85 -3.35 -16.05 7.66
N PHE A 86 -3.90 -14.82 7.73
CA PHE A 86 -3.58 -13.86 8.78
C PHE A 86 -3.99 -14.28 10.18
N GLU A 87 -4.88 -15.24 10.34
CA GLU A 87 -5.19 -15.84 11.65
C GLU A 87 -3.95 -16.49 12.31
N TYR A 88 -2.95 -16.88 11.50
CA TYR A 88 -1.67 -17.43 11.96
C TYR A 88 -0.54 -16.40 11.94
N ILE A 89 -0.86 -15.12 12.08
CA ILE A 89 0.10 -14.01 11.93
C ILE A 89 1.31 -14.12 12.86
N ASP A 90 1.15 -14.70 14.06
CA ASP A 90 2.26 -14.86 14.99
C ASP A 90 3.27 -15.89 14.49
N GLN A 91 2.82 -16.96 13.86
CA GLN A 91 3.71 -17.95 13.24
C GLN A 91 4.41 -17.37 12.00
N ILE A 92 3.69 -16.60 11.18
CA ILE A 92 4.26 -15.90 10.03
C ILE A 92 5.32 -14.91 10.52
N ARG A 93 5.01 -14.15 11.57
CA ARG A 93 5.95 -13.19 12.21
C ARG A 93 7.19 -13.90 12.75
N GLN A 94 7.05 -15.06 13.35
CA GLN A 94 8.18 -15.86 13.80
C GLN A 94 9.06 -16.28 12.63
N CYS A 95 8.49 -16.87 11.56
CA CYS A 95 9.24 -17.26 10.36
C CYS A 95 9.98 -16.08 9.74
N THR A 96 9.31 -14.93 9.59
CA THR A 96 9.90 -13.75 8.96
C THR A 96 11.00 -13.11 9.80
N ARG A 97 10.91 -13.17 11.12
CA ARG A 97 11.98 -12.72 12.03
C ARG A 97 13.21 -13.62 11.97
N GLU A 98 13.02 -14.94 11.98
CA GLU A 98 14.10 -15.91 11.91
C GLU A 98 14.79 -15.96 10.54
N ALA A 99 14.12 -15.60 9.48
CA ALA A 99 14.65 -15.63 8.12
C ALA A 99 15.73 -14.57 7.89
N HIS A 100 16.75 -14.93 7.12
CA HIS A 100 17.72 -13.98 6.58
C HIS A 100 17.14 -13.27 5.34
N ILE A 101 16.36 -14.01 4.54
CA ILE A 101 15.62 -13.52 3.38
C ILE A 101 14.20 -14.08 3.40
N ILE A 102 13.28 -13.28 2.91
CA ILE A 102 11.88 -13.64 2.75
C ILE A 102 11.56 -13.64 1.27
N ILE A 103 10.90 -14.70 0.80
CA ILE A 103 10.42 -14.81 -0.56
C ILE A 103 8.90 -14.68 -0.55
N GLY A 104 8.39 -13.59 -1.13
CA GLY A 104 6.97 -13.35 -1.33
C GLY A 104 6.51 -13.95 -2.66
N LEU A 105 5.59 -14.92 -2.61
CA LEU A 105 5.00 -15.49 -3.81
C LEU A 105 3.81 -14.68 -4.28
N ILE A 106 3.88 -14.22 -5.52
CA ILE A 106 2.80 -13.54 -6.23
C ILE A 106 2.15 -14.53 -7.19
N ASP A 107 0.93 -14.91 -6.87
CA ASP A 107 0.10 -15.77 -7.73
C ASP A 107 -0.35 -14.95 -8.95
N CYS A 108 0.09 -15.33 -10.15
CA CYS A 108 -0.23 -14.61 -11.38
C CYS A 108 -1.74 -14.65 -11.75
N GLN A 109 -2.49 -15.58 -11.20
CA GLN A 109 -3.95 -15.63 -11.37
C GLN A 109 -4.69 -14.69 -10.39
N ARG A 110 -4.01 -14.24 -9.30
CA ARG A 110 -4.56 -13.39 -8.25
C ARG A 110 -3.56 -12.29 -7.86
N VAL A 111 -2.98 -11.63 -8.87
CA VAL A 111 -1.87 -10.67 -8.66
C VAL A 111 -2.23 -9.56 -7.68
N GLU A 112 -3.40 -8.96 -7.83
CA GLU A 112 -3.84 -7.86 -6.99
C GLU A 112 -4.02 -8.31 -5.53
N GLU A 113 -4.72 -9.42 -5.31
CA GLU A 113 -4.92 -10.00 -3.99
C GLU A 113 -3.60 -10.41 -3.33
N ALA A 114 -2.69 -11.04 -4.11
CA ALA A 114 -1.37 -11.45 -3.63
C ALA A 114 -0.51 -10.23 -3.25
N SER A 115 -0.55 -9.17 -4.03
CA SER A 115 0.17 -7.93 -3.76
C SER A 115 -0.35 -7.26 -2.50
N GLN A 116 -1.66 -7.15 -2.35
CA GLN A 116 -2.31 -6.62 -1.16
C GLN A 116 -1.97 -7.42 0.10
N TYR A 117 -1.99 -8.74 -0.03
CA TYR A 117 -1.62 -9.64 1.06
C TYR A 117 -0.17 -9.41 1.52
N LEU A 118 0.78 -9.40 0.59
CA LEU A 118 2.20 -9.26 0.88
C LEU A 118 2.54 -7.88 1.48
N GLU A 119 1.88 -6.84 1.04
CA GLU A 119 2.00 -5.50 1.62
C GLU A 119 1.49 -5.46 3.06
N ARG A 120 0.29 -5.99 3.30
CA ARG A 120 -0.26 -6.09 4.64
C ARG A 120 0.64 -6.93 5.54
N LEU A 121 1.20 -8.02 5.01
CA LEU A 121 2.13 -8.87 5.73
C LEU A 121 3.41 -8.13 6.11
N ARG A 122 4.01 -7.37 5.18
CA ARG A 122 5.19 -6.56 5.46
C ARG A 122 4.96 -5.63 6.65
N PHE A 123 3.81 -5.00 6.66
CA PHE A 123 3.43 -4.12 7.76
C PHE A 123 3.26 -4.85 9.08
N LEU A 124 2.42 -5.90 9.10
CA LEU A 124 2.08 -6.62 10.32
C LEU A 124 3.28 -7.34 10.95
N CYS A 125 4.24 -7.74 10.13
CA CYS A 125 5.45 -8.45 10.57
C CYS A 125 6.69 -7.56 10.64
N ASP A 126 6.56 -6.26 10.36
CA ASP A 126 7.65 -5.28 10.37
C ASP A 126 8.85 -5.71 9.51
N ILE A 127 8.54 -6.12 8.25
CA ILE A 127 9.55 -6.64 7.32
C ILE A 127 10.18 -5.49 6.54
N PRO A 128 11.51 -5.27 6.65
CA PRO A 128 12.22 -4.29 5.84
C PRO A 128 12.13 -4.63 4.34
N SER A 129 12.01 -3.61 3.48
CA SER A 129 11.88 -3.80 2.03
C SER A 129 13.10 -4.52 1.39
N ASN A 130 14.29 -4.37 1.95
CA ASN A 130 15.50 -5.06 1.49
C ASN A 130 15.60 -6.52 1.93
N LYS A 131 14.70 -6.99 2.81
CA LYS A 131 14.69 -8.37 3.31
C LYS A 131 13.73 -9.26 2.53
N ILE A 132 12.78 -8.71 1.79
CA ILE A 132 11.79 -9.46 1.01
C ILE A 132 12.09 -9.39 -0.48
N GLN A 133 12.01 -10.53 -1.16
CA GLN A 133 12.12 -10.69 -2.61
C GLN A 133 10.81 -11.26 -3.13
N TYR A 134 10.36 -10.79 -4.28
CA TYR A 134 9.10 -11.24 -4.87
C TYR A 134 9.36 -12.15 -6.06
N ILE A 135 8.63 -13.25 -6.13
CA ILE A 135 8.65 -14.16 -7.28
C ILE A 135 7.22 -14.45 -7.75
N HIS A 136 7.04 -14.54 -9.05
CA HIS A 136 5.77 -14.83 -9.68
C HIS A 136 5.61 -16.33 -9.89
N CYS A 137 4.44 -16.86 -9.54
CA CYS A 137 4.08 -18.26 -9.72
C CYS A 137 2.77 -18.41 -10.51
N ARG A 138 2.51 -19.59 -11.03
CA ARG A 138 1.34 -19.91 -11.88
C ARG A 138 1.25 -19.05 -13.13
N GLY A 139 2.38 -18.82 -13.80
CA GLY A 139 2.50 -17.95 -14.96
C GLY A 139 2.06 -18.54 -16.30
N ASP A 140 1.00 -19.33 -16.33
CA ASP A 140 0.55 -20.05 -17.54
C ASP A 140 0.13 -19.11 -18.67
N GLU A 141 -0.32 -17.92 -18.31
CA GLU A 141 -0.75 -16.86 -19.24
C GLU A 141 0.14 -15.62 -19.22
N VAL A 142 1.11 -15.55 -18.30
CA VAL A 142 1.95 -14.35 -18.11
C VAL A 142 3.41 -14.69 -18.36
N LYS A 143 4.02 -13.99 -19.27
CA LYS A 143 5.40 -14.13 -19.79
C LYS A 143 6.52 -14.18 -18.72
N TYR A 144 6.21 -14.07 -17.43
CA TYR A 144 7.20 -13.80 -16.37
C TYR A 144 7.06 -14.64 -15.08
N GLY A 145 6.09 -15.55 -15.00
CA GLY A 145 5.93 -16.43 -13.83
C GLY A 145 6.56 -17.82 -14.05
N TYR A 146 6.98 -18.48 -12.97
CA TYR A 146 7.27 -19.90 -13.06
C TYR A 146 5.97 -20.71 -12.92
N ASN A 147 5.91 -21.85 -13.61
CA ASN A 147 4.92 -22.89 -13.40
C ASN A 147 5.59 -24.26 -13.59
N PHE A 148 4.89 -25.32 -13.28
CA PHE A 148 5.41 -26.67 -13.41
C PHE A 148 4.77 -27.45 -14.57
N ASP A 149 3.99 -26.78 -15.40
CA ASP A 149 3.18 -27.38 -16.46
C ASP A 149 3.75 -27.09 -17.86
N THR A 150 4.63 -26.08 -17.97
CA THR A 150 5.31 -25.70 -19.21
C THR A 150 6.83 -25.74 -19.05
N GLU A 151 7.53 -26.03 -20.15
CA GLU A 151 9.01 -26.08 -20.16
C GLU A 151 9.63 -24.73 -19.79
N ASP A 152 9.07 -23.64 -20.29
CA ASP A 152 9.54 -22.29 -19.96
C ASP A 152 9.33 -21.96 -18.48
N GLY A 153 8.19 -22.32 -17.91
CA GLY A 153 7.91 -22.16 -16.49
C GLY A 153 8.84 -22.97 -15.59
N ILE A 154 9.13 -24.22 -15.97
CA ILE A 154 10.10 -25.07 -15.28
C ILE A 154 11.52 -24.49 -15.38
N ASN A 155 11.92 -23.98 -16.52
CA ASN A 155 13.21 -23.34 -16.71
C ASN A 155 13.33 -22.06 -15.90
N HIS A 156 12.23 -21.29 -15.76
CA HIS A 156 12.19 -20.13 -14.90
C HIS A 156 12.32 -20.52 -13.41
N PHE A 157 11.58 -21.54 -12.97
CA PHE A 157 11.72 -22.12 -11.63
C PHE A 157 13.17 -22.53 -11.34
N LYS A 158 13.81 -23.28 -12.23
CA LYS A 158 15.21 -23.72 -12.08
C LYS A 158 16.18 -22.55 -11.92
N ARG A 159 15.97 -21.47 -12.65
CA ARG A 159 16.80 -20.23 -12.49
C ARG A 159 16.65 -19.62 -11.10
N ILE A 160 15.42 -19.49 -10.60
CA ILE A 160 15.15 -18.99 -9.25
C ILE A 160 15.76 -19.95 -8.22
N ALA A 161 15.50 -21.23 -8.34
CA ALA A 161 16.00 -22.25 -7.43
C ALA A 161 17.54 -22.28 -7.37
N ASN A 162 18.22 -22.14 -8.51
CA ASN A 162 19.67 -22.09 -8.56
C ASN A 162 20.26 -20.88 -7.78
N ARG A 163 19.61 -19.73 -7.86
CA ARG A 163 20.03 -18.56 -7.09
C ARG A 163 19.80 -18.77 -5.60
N ILE A 164 18.66 -19.34 -5.19
CA ILE A 164 18.40 -19.72 -3.80
C ILE A 164 19.47 -20.71 -3.31
N TRP A 165 19.80 -21.72 -4.11
CA TRP A 165 20.82 -22.70 -3.78
C TRP A 165 22.19 -22.07 -3.56
N ASN A 166 22.60 -21.15 -4.42
CA ASN A 166 23.91 -20.49 -4.34
C ASN A 166 23.96 -19.36 -3.32
N CYS A 167 22.85 -19.05 -2.63
CA CYS A 167 22.74 -17.92 -1.70
C CYS A 167 23.17 -16.58 -2.34
N ASP A 168 22.87 -16.41 -3.62
CA ASP A 168 23.16 -15.20 -4.38
C ASP A 168 22.08 -14.13 -4.12
N TRP A 169 22.23 -13.44 -2.98
CA TRP A 169 21.27 -12.45 -2.47
C TRP A 169 21.65 -11.03 -2.84
N HIS A 170 21.95 -10.76 -4.09
CA HIS A 170 22.26 -9.40 -4.50
C HIS A 170 20.99 -8.52 -4.39
N PRO A 171 21.09 -7.25 -3.89
CA PRO A 171 19.93 -6.33 -3.82
C PRO A 171 19.24 -6.06 -5.17
N LYS A 172 19.92 -6.32 -6.29
CA LYS A 172 19.36 -6.28 -7.66
C LYS A 172 18.68 -7.58 -8.07
N TRP A 173 18.47 -8.48 -7.15
CA TRP A 173 17.91 -9.81 -7.42
C TRP A 173 16.36 -9.85 -7.42
N SER A 174 15.71 -8.85 -6.86
CA SER A 174 14.37 -8.57 -7.32
C SER A 174 14.52 -8.48 -8.84
N ASP A 175 13.88 -9.38 -9.57
CA ASP A 175 13.68 -9.17 -10.99
C ASP A 175 13.06 -7.79 -11.05
N ASN A 176 13.89 -6.75 -11.32
CA ASN A 176 13.51 -5.33 -11.24
C ASN A 176 12.36 -4.98 -12.17
N ARG A 177 11.81 -5.99 -12.86
CA ARG A 177 10.66 -5.86 -13.73
C ARG A 177 9.33 -5.99 -13.01
N LEU A 178 9.30 -6.39 -11.72
CA LEU A 178 8.02 -6.67 -11.07
C LEU A 178 8.11 -6.51 -9.54
N HIS A 179 8.44 -5.32 -9.07
CA HIS A 179 7.91 -4.87 -7.79
C HIS A 179 6.37 -4.99 -7.89
N PRO A 180 5.63 -5.46 -6.86
CA PRO A 180 4.16 -5.44 -6.90
C PRO A 180 3.59 -4.08 -7.28
N PHE A 181 4.34 -2.99 -7.03
CA PHE A 181 4.04 -1.62 -7.47
C PHE A 181 4.50 -1.30 -8.90
N GLU A 182 5.38 -2.09 -9.53
CA GLU A 182 5.88 -1.91 -10.89
C GLU A 182 5.15 -2.79 -11.91
N ILE A 183 4.31 -3.73 -11.47
CA ILE A 183 3.35 -4.42 -12.36
C ILE A 183 2.34 -3.40 -12.92
N HIS A 184 2.13 -2.29 -12.21
CA HIS A 184 1.39 -1.15 -12.70
C HIS A 184 2.27 -0.04 -13.28
N ALA A 185 3.59 -0.14 -13.27
CA ALA A 185 4.46 0.55 -14.21
C ALA A 185 4.43 -0.19 -15.56
N LYS A 186 3.26 -0.40 -16.14
CA LYS A 186 3.10 -0.18 -17.56
C LYS A 186 3.85 1.12 -17.84
N GLU A 187 4.74 1.10 -18.84
CA GLU A 187 5.24 2.31 -19.49
C GLU A 187 4.21 3.39 -19.30
N THR A 188 4.56 4.50 -18.70
CA THR A 188 3.74 5.67 -18.36
C THR A 188 2.58 5.95 -19.34
N THR A 189 1.72 5.01 -19.56
CA THR A 189 0.39 5.21 -20.05
C THR A 189 -0.40 5.71 -18.87
N ASP A 190 -0.13 6.97 -18.66
CA ASP A 190 -0.98 7.95 -18.07
C ASP A 190 -1.66 7.46 -16.78
N LEU A 191 -0.97 7.68 -15.62
CA LEU A 191 -1.57 7.58 -14.28
C LEU A 191 -2.97 8.22 -14.24
N GLU A 192 -3.18 9.21 -15.09
CA GLU A 192 -4.44 9.87 -15.33
C GLU A 192 -5.48 8.93 -15.96
N GLU A 193 -5.13 8.23 -17.06
CA GLU A 193 -6.06 7.29 -17.72
C GLU A 193 -6.40 6.12 -16.78
N GLU A 194 -5.41 5.58 -16.10
CA GLU A 194 -5.63 4.53 -15.11
C GLU A 194 -6.60 4.98 -14.01
N SER A 195 -6.39 6.18 -13.46
CA SER A 195 -7.26 6.73 -12.42
C SER A 195 -8.67 6.98 -12.95
N ILE A 196 -8.81 7.53 -14.15
CA ILE A 196 -10.10 7.77 -14.80
C ILE A 196 -10.83 6.45 -15.08
N GLU A 197 -10.16 5.42 -15.59
CA GLU A 197 -10.76 4.11 -15.83
C GLU A 197 -11.24 3.45 -14.53
N ARG A 198 -10.44 3.50 -13.48
CA ARG A 198 -10.82 3.01 -12.14
C ARG A 198 -12.05 3.73 -11.61
N LEU A 199 -12.08 5.06 -11.69
CA LEU A 199 -13.22 5.84 -11.24
C LEU A 199 -14.47 5.55 -12.07
N ARG A 200 -14.35 5.38 -13.39
CA ARG A 200 -15.48 5.00 -14.28
C ARG A 200 -16.03 3.61 -13.99
N SER A 201 -15.21 2.71 -13.45
CA SER A 201 -15.66 1.38 -13.04
C SER A 201 -16.54 1.40 -11.80
N LEU A 202 -16.58 2.52 -11.07
CA LEU A 202 -17.41 2.70 -9.88
C LEU A 202 -18.77 3.32 -10.26
N ASN A 203 -19.82 2.91 -9.55
CA ASN A 203 -21.16 3.49 -9.72
C ASN A 203 -21.33 4.72 -8.82
N ILE A 204 -20.63 5.81 -9.16
CA ILE A 204 -20.58 7.03 -8.35
C ILE A 204 -21.88 7.81 -8.45
N GLY A 205 -22.43 8.24 -7.32
CA GLY A 205 -23.68 8.96 -7.22
C GLY A 205 -23.69 10.11 -6.21
N GLU A 206 -24.82 10.81 -6.14
CA GLU A 206 -25.02 11.98 -5.27
C GLU A 206 -24.97 11.65 -3.77
N LYS A 207 -25.12 10.38 -3.40
CA LYS A 207 -24.99 9.92 -2.01
C LYS A 207 -23.55 9.86 -1.56
N ASP A 208 -22.64 9.66 -2.50
CA ASP A 208 -21.23 9.56 -2.21
C ASP A 208 -20.66 10.90 -1.73
N ILE A 209 -19.48 10.82 -1.14
CA ILE A 209 -18.86 11.97 -0.49
C ILE A 209 -17.45 12.15 -1.03
N PHE A 210 -17.09 13.36 -1.43
CA PHE A 210 -15.71 13.74 -1.75
C PHE A 210 -15.19 14.72 -0.72
N LEU A 211 -14.12 14.33 0.01
CA LEU A 211 -13.46 15.21 0.97
C LEU A 211 -12.49 16.15 0.24
N TYR A 212 -12.80 17.44 0.23
CA TYR A 212 -12.02 18.48 -0.43
C TYR A 212 -11.34 19.39 0.55
N SER A 213 -10.02 19.33 0.61
CA SER A 213 -9.22 20.17 1.52
C SER A 213 -8.66 21.44 0.88
N GLY A 214 -8.87 21.65 -0.43
CA GLY A 214 -8.23 22.73 -1.19
C GLY A 214 -6.72 22.54 -1.39
N GLY A 215 -6.13 21.45 -0.87
CA GLY A 215 -4.75 21.08 -1.10
C GLY A 215 -4.54 20.47 -2.49
N LYS A 216 -3.29 20.51 -2.98
CA LYS A 216 -2.90 20.07 -4.34
C LYS A 216 -3.44 18.69 -4.73
N ASP A 217 -3.40 17.73 -3.80
CA ASP A 217 -3.87 16.35 -4.05
C ASP A 217 -5.40 16.31 -4.21
N SER A 218 -6.14 17.09 -3.41
CA SER A 218 -7.60 17.17 -3.52
C SER A 218 -8.07 17.94 -4.76
N ILE A 219 -7.29 18.89 -5.23
CA ILE A 219 -7.55 19.61 -6.49
C ILE A 219 -7.47 18.64 -7.68
N VAL A 220 -6.40 17.85 -7.74
CA VAL A 220 -6.22 16.83 -8.80
C VAL A 220 -7.29 15.74 -8.69
N GLY A 221 -7.56 15.25 -7.47
CA GLY A 221 -8.58 14.24 -7.23
C GLY A 221 -9.98 14.69 -7.65
N LEU A 222 -10.33 15.96 -7.42
CA LEU A 222 -11.60 16.55 -7.84
C LEU A 222 -11.71 16.63 -9.37
N ASP A 223 -10.64 17.04 -10.05
CA ASP A 223 -10.63 17.11 -11.51
C ASP A 223 -10.71 15.74 -12.17
N LEU A 224 -9.97 14.75 -11.67
CA LEU A 224 -10.07 13.36 -12.12
C LEU A 224 -11.49 12.81 -11.95
N LEU A 225 -12.11 13.07 -10.80
CA LEU A 225 -13.47 12.64 -10.53
C LEU A 225 -14.47 13.30 -11.50
N ARG A 226 -14.37 14.62 -11.69
CA ARG A 226 -15.20 15.39 -12.63
C ARG A 226 -15.16 14.84 -14.06
N ARG A 227 -14.00 14.32 -14.47
CA ARG A 227 -13.78 13.75 -15.82
C ARG A 227 -14.22 12.29 -15.94
N SER A 228 -14.54 11.67 -14.82
CA SER A 228 -14.84 10.23 -14.75
C SER A 228 -16.32 9.91 -14.52
N CYS A 229 -17.08 10.78 -13.88
CA CYS A 229 -18.47 10.52 -13.51
C CYS A 229 -19.43 11.54 -14.10
N GLU A 230 -20.66 11.10 -14.40
CA GLU A 230 -21.74 11.96 -14.88
C GLU A 230 -22.38 12.78 -13.75
N LYS A 231 -22.41 12.20 -12.55
CA LYS A 231 -22.97 12.82 -11.34
C LYS A 231 -21.88 12.98 -10.30
N MET A 232 -21.68 14.22 -9.88
CA MET A 232 -20.72 14.51 -8.82
C MET A 232 -21.28 14.10 -7.45
N PRO A 233 -20.43 13.51 -6.58
CA PRO A 233 -20.78 13.31 -5.19
C PRO A 233 -20.93 14.64 -4.45
N LEU A 234 -21.45 14.60 -3.23
CA LEU A 234 -21.41 15.75 -2.35
C LEU A 234 -19.97 16.11 -2.02
N ILE A 235 -19.58 17.35 -2.29
CA ILE A 235 -18.28 17.84 -1.89
C ILE A 235 -18.36 18.32 -0.44
N VAL A 236 -17.48 17.79 0.40
CA VAL A 236 -17.41 18.14 1.81
C VAL A 236 -16.07 18.78 2.10
N VAL A 237 -16.10 19.98 2.63
CA VAL A 237 -14.93 20.76 3.05
C VAL A 237 -14.78 20.62 4.57
N PRO A 238 -13.87 19.77 5.05
CA PRO A 238 -13.60 19.66 6.47
C PRO A 238 -12.77 20.88 6.92
N THR A 239 -13.16 21.51 8.01
CA THR A 239 -12.41 22.63 8.59
C THR A 239 -12.02 22.33 10.04
N SER A 240 -10.83 22.77 10.44
CA SER A 240 -10.37 22.67 11.83
C SER A 240 -10.57 23.96 12.62
N GLY A 241 -10.96 25.04 11.95
CA GLY A 241 -11.00 26.39 12.53
C GLY A 241 -9.62 27.07 12.61
N TYR A 242 -8.55 26.36 12.23
CA TYR A 242 -7.16 26.84 12.24
C TYR A 242 -6.51 26.79 10.86
N ASP A 243 -7.31 26.55 9.83
CA ASP A 243 -6.86 26.54 8.45
C ASP A 243 -6.44 27.94 8.01
N PHE A 244 -5.53 28.02 7.04
CA PHE A 244 -5.14 29.31 6.46
C PHE A 244 -6.35 30.08 5.90
N PRO A 245 -6.59 31.35 6.26
CA PRO A 245 -7.72 32.13 5.71
C PRO A 245 -7.72 32.20 4.19
N ILE A 246 -6.52 32.30 3.58
CA ILE A 246 -6.37 32.30 2.11
C ILE A 246 -6.84 30.99 1.47
N LEU A 247 -6.71 29.85 2.18
CA LEU A 247 -7.19 28.55 1.72
C LEU A 247 -8.72 28.49 1.71
N HIS A 248 -9.37 29.05 2.74
CA HIS A 248 -10.83 29.14 2.77
C HIS A 248 -11.39 29.96 1.62
N ASN A 249 -10.81 31.14 1.37
CA ASN A 249 -11.21 31.97 0.25
C ASN A 249 -11.02 31.26 -1.10
N PHE A 250 -9.91 30.56 -1.27
CA PHE A 250 -9.65 29.79 -2.47
C PHE A 250 -10.70 28.69 -2.68
N ILE A 251 -11.02 27.92 -1.64
CA ILE A 251 -12.00 26.81 -1.69
C ILE A 251 -13.37 27.33 -2.10
N GLU A 252 -13.86 28.39 -1.45
CA GLU A 252 -15.16 28.99 -1.75
C GLU A 252 -15.24 29.48 -3.19
N LEU A 253 -14.27 30.30 -3.60
CA LEU A 253 -14.23 30.82 -4.96
C LEU A 253 -14.18 29.71 -6.02
N GLU A 254 -13.41 28.67 -5.78
CA GLU A 254 -13.24 27.59 -6.76
C GLU A 254 -14.47 26.68 -6.83
N LEU A 255 -15.06 26.29 -5.70
CA LEU A 255 -16.23 25.43 -5.69
C LEU A 255 -17.47 26.15 -6.22
N ASP A 256 -17.65 27.44 -5.90
CA ASP A 256 -18.74 28.27 -6.43
C ASP A 256 -18.56 28.48 -7.95
N ARG A 257 -17.34 28.74 -8.41
CA ARG A 257 -17.04 28.84 -9.85
C ARG A 257 -17.38 27.55 -10.61
N LEU A 258 -17.14 26.41 -10.01
CA LEU A 258 -17.46 25.10 -10.60
C LEU A 258 -18.92 24.73 -10.49
N GLY A 259 -19.70 25.44 -9.66
CA GLY A 259 -21.13 25.22 -9.48
C GLY A 259 -21.50 23.90 -8.81
N TYR A 260 -20.60 23.36 -8.00
CA TYR A 260 -20.82 22.07 -7.32
C TYR A 260 -21.67 22.25 -6.05
N ASN A 261 -22.39 21.18 -5.71
CA ASN A 261 -23.04 21.08 -4.41
C ASN A 261 -22.02 20.74 -3.34
N TRP A 262 -21.80 21.64 -2.39
CA TRP A 262 -20.82 21.46 -1.35
C TRP A 262 -21.29 21.94 0.02
N ILE A 263 -20.73 21.36 1.07
CA ILE A 263 -20.98 21.76 2.46
C ILE A 263 -19.65 21.89 3.22
N ARG A 264 -19.66 22.75 4.22
CA ARG A 264 -18.55 22.85 5.19
C ARG A 264 -18.91 22.02 6.42
N VAL A 265 -17.94 21.25 6.93
CA VAL A 265 -18.10 20.44 8.15
C VAL A 265 -17.01 20.87 9.14
N ASP A 266 -17.44 21.35 10.29
CA ASP A 266 -16.53 21.70 11.36
C ASP A 266 -16.02 20.44 12.08
N ASN A 267 -14.73 20.24 12.04
CA ASN A 267 -14.01 19.13 12.66
C ASN A 267 -13.29 19.58 13.96
N SER A 268 -13.48 20.84 14.42
CA SER A 268 -12.81 21.32 15.63
C SER A 268 -13.36 20.66 16.91
N GLY A 269 -14.58 20.15 16.86
CA GLY A 269 -15.29 19.66 18.04
C GLY A 269 -15.74 20.80 18.97
N GLY A 270 -15.66 22.06 18.52
CA GLY A 270 -16.01 23.25 19.31
C GLY A 270 -14.92 23.66 20.32
N GLU A 271 -13.75 23.03 20.30
CA GLU A 271 -12.66 23.27 21.24
C GLU A 271 -11.56 24.16 20.61
N LYS A 272 -10.85 24.92 21.45
CA LYS A 272 -9.71 25.74 21.00
C LYS A 272 -8.43 24.93 21.00
N TYR A 273 -7.56 25.17 20.03
CA TYR A 273 -6.33 24.39 19.80
C TYR A 273 -5.40 24.37 21.03
N ASP A 274 -5.29 25.45 21.76
CA ASP A 274 -4.42 25.56 22.94
C ASP A 274 -4.88 24.68 24.12
N GLU A 275 -6.11 24.18 24.05
CA GLU A 275 -6.75 23.36 25.09
C GLU A 275 -6.79 21.87 24.74
N VAL A 276 -6.43 21.50 23.49
CA VAL A 276 -6.65 20.14 22.97
C VAL A 276 -5.37 19.57 22.38
N SER A 277 -5.07 18.32 22.73
CA SER A 277 -3.95 17.61 22.12
C SER A 277 -4.19 17.31 20.63
N ASN A 278 -3.13 17.21 19.84
CA ASN A 278 -3.19 16.78 18.44
C ASN A 278 -4.00 15.47 18.26
N TYR A 279 -3.89 14.57 19.23
CA TYR A 279 -4.66 13.32 19.24
C TYR A 279 -6.17 13.56 19.34
N GLN A 280 -6.61 14.46 20.21
CA GLN A 280 -8.03 14.78 20.36
C GLN A 280 -8.58 15.43 19.09
N MET A 281 -7.83 16.31 18.46
CA MET A 281 -8.23 16.89 17.16
C MET A 281 -8.39 15.82 16.07
N MET A 282 -7.50 14.84 16.03
CA MET A 282 -7.62 13.71 15.09
C MET A 282 -8.87 12.86 15.39
N LEU A 283 -9.21 12.65 16.65
CA LEU A 283 -10.45 11.98 17.06
C LEU A 283 -11.68 12.79 16.63
N ASN A 284 -11.71 14.09 16.88
CA ASN A 284 -12.81 14.97 16.49
C ASN A 284 -13.03 14.92 14.96
N LYS A 285 -11.95 14.95 14.17
CA LYS A 285 -12.01 14.77 12.70
C LYS A 285 -12.59 13.42 12.31
N ALA A 286 -12.18 12.34 12.98
CA ALA A 286 -12.70 11.00 12.73
C ALA A 286 -14.19 10.89 13.07
N GLU A 287 -14.62 11.44 14.19
CA GLU A 287 -16.01 11.42 14.64
C GLU A 287 -16.92 12.22 13.71
N ALA A 288 -16.49 13.41 13.27
CA ALA A 288 -17.24 14.23 12.32
C ALA A 288 -17.43 13.50 10.97
N ASN A 289 -16.36 12.89 10.44
CA ASN A 289 -16.43 12.09 9.23
C ASN A 289 -17.32 10.86 9.40
N ASN A 290 -17.21 10.14 10.52
CA ASN A 290 -18.05 8.97 10.80
C ASN A 290 -19.52 9.33 10.95
N LYS A 291 -19.83 10.51 11.55
CA LYS A 291 -21.19 11.01 11.62
C LYS A 291 -21.75 11.28 10.22
N LEU A 292 -21.01 12.00 9.39
CA LEU A 292 -21.39 12.29 8.02
C LEU A 292 -21.67 11.02 7.21
N VAL A 293 -20.78 10.02 7.32
CA VAL A 293 -20.93 8.72 6.65
C VAL A 293 -22.16 7.97 7.14
N ARG A 294 -22.43 7.97 8.46
CA ARG A 294 -23.66 7.35 9.02
C ARG A 294 -24.94 8.03 8.56
N ASP A 295 -24.91 9.36 8.46
CA ASP A 295 -26.11 10.14 8.10
C ASP A 295 -26.45 10.01 6.61
N ARG A 296 -25.43 9.83 5.75
CA ARG A 296 -25.63 9.76 4.29
C ARG A 296 -25.60 8.35 3.71
N LEU A 297 -24.98 7.39 4.37
CA LEU A 297 -24.78 6.02 3.90
C LEU A 297 -24.20 5.97 2.47
N PRO A 298 -23.04 6.59 2.22
CA PRO A 298 -22.41 6.56 0.91
C PRO A 298 -21.95 5.16 0.56
N GLU A 299 -21.84 4.85 -0.73
CA GLU A 299 -21.10 3.69 -1.20
C GLU A 299 -19.59 3.97 -1.23
N TYR A 300 -19.25 5.21 -1.66
CA TYR A 300 -17.87 5.65 -1.75
C TYR A 300 -17.61 6.94 -0.95
N LEU A 301 -16.51 6.92 -0.19
CA LEU A 301 -15.92 8.09 0.45
C LEU A 301 -14.59 8.39 -0.24
N PHE A 302 -14.56 9.44 -1.06
CA PHE A 302 -13.35 9.84 -1.76
C PHE A 302 -12.44 10.64 -0.83
N VAL A 303 -11.19 10.22 -0.77
CA VAL A 303 -10.10 10.82 -0.02
C VAL A 303 -8.90 11.00 -0.96
N ASN A 304 -7.93 11.85 -0.62
CA ASN A 304 -6.87 12.21 -1.55
C ASN A 304 -5.49 11.99 -0.94
N TYR A 305 -5.24 10.77 -0.48
CA TYR A 305 -3.91 10.34 -0.05
C TYR A 305 -3.21 9.57 -1.17
N ARG A 306 -1.89 9.56 -1.12
CA ARG A 306 -1.03 8.90 -2.10
C ARG A 306 -0.28 7.73 -1.46
N ALA A 307 0.11 6.75 -2.25
CA ALA A 307 0.97 5.65 -1.80
C ALA A 307 2.33 6.17 -1.29
N SER A 308 2.79 7.30 -1.82
CA SER A 308 4.03 7.97 -1.40
C SER A 308 3.91 8.76 -0.09
N ASP A 309 2.69 8.95 0.45
CA ASP A 309 2.51 9.63 1.73
C ASP A 309 3.09 8.79 2.87
N GLU A 310 3.76 9.45 3.80
CA GLU A 310 4.42 8.79 4.93
C GLU A 310 3.43 8.16 5.92
N GLY A 311 3.92 7.17 6.65
CA GLY A 311 3.20 6.55 7.75
C GLY A 311 2.19 5.50 7.31
N VAL A 312 1.02 5.49 7.96
CA VAL A 312 0.00 4.45 7.77
C VAL A 312 -0.70 4.54 6.42
N ARG A 313 -0.76 5.74 5.82
CA ARG A 313 -1.43 5.99 4.54
C ARG A 313 -0.73 5.36 3.35
N SER A 314 0.60 5.27 3.39
CA SER A 314 1.39 4.55 2.36
C SER A 314 1.07 3.05 2.27
N LYS A 315 0.27 2.54 3.18
CA LYS A 315 -0.12 1.12 3.31
C LYS A 315 -1.58 0.86 2.93
N ASP A 316 -2.30 1.88 2.53
CA ASP A 316 -3.65 1.78 2.01
C ASP A 316 -3.62 1.45 0.49
N TYR A 317 -4.79 1.32 -0.11
CA TYR A 317 -4.99 1.02 -1.53
C TYR A 317 -5.80 2.14 -2.17
N TRP A 318 -5.82 2.20 -3.51
CA TRP A 318 -6.66 3.15 -4.21
C TRP A 318 -8.16 3.01 -3.85
N ILE A 319 -8.58 1.79 -3.47
CA ILE A 319 -9.90 1.49 -2.90
C ILE A 319 -9.74 0.58 -1.67
N LYS A 320 -10.40 0.92 -0.57
CA LYS A 320 -10.34 0.19 0.69
C LYS A 320 -11.74 -0.01 1.25
N ASN A 321 -12.16 -1.26 1.39
CA ASN A 321 -13.43 -1.60 2.02
C ASN A 321 -13.39 -1.29 3.54
N CYS A 322 -14.34 -0.48 4.00
CA CYS A 322 -14.51 -0.08 5.40
C CYS A 322 -15.82 -0.62 6.00
N GLY A 323 -16.35 -1.72 5.48
CA GLY A 323 -17.59 -2.37 5.92
C GLY A 323 -18.76 -1.96 5.04
N PHE A 324 -19.52 -0.93 5.40
CA PHE A 324 -20.68 -0.48 4.66
C PHE A 324 -20.39 0.62 3.62
N TYR A 325 -19.14 1.05 3.49
CA TYR A 325 -18.67 1.95 2.44
C TYR A 325 -17.24 1.60 2.06
N SER A 326 -16.77 2.13 0.95
CA SER A 326 -15.37 2.01 0.52
C SER A 326 -14.70 3.39 0.47
N LYS A 327 -13.47 3.50 1.01
CA LYS A 327 -12.61 4.66 0.78
C LYS A 327 -11.95 4.53 -0.58
N VAL A 328 -11.97 5.59 -1.37
CA VAL A 328 -11.36 5.63 -2.72
C VAL A 328 -10.40 6.81 -2.80
N SER A 329 -9.18 6.59 -3.25
CA SER A 329 -8.24 7.67 -3.53
C SER A 329 -7.93 7.77 -5.02
N PRO A 330 -8.45 8.81 -5.71
CA PRO A 330 -8.19 9.03 -7.13
C PRO A 330 -6.71 9.23 -7.48
N VAL A 331 -5.94 9.78 -6.55
CA VAL A 331 -4.53 10.14 -6.73
C VAL A 331 -3.55 9.15 -6.10
N PHE A 332 -4.01 7.95 -5.76
CA PHE A 332 -3.23 6.99 -4.97
C PHE A 332 -1.84 6.70 -5.55
N ASN A 333 -1.74 6.48 -6.86
CA ASN A 333 -0.49 6.13 -7.54
C ASN A 333 0.36 7.34 -7.97
N PHE A 334 -0.12 8.58 -7.73
CA PHE A 334 0.62 9.79 -8.10
C PHE A 334 1.75 10.07 -7.12
N SER A 335 2.92 10.43 -7.62
CA SER A 335 3.95 11.11 -6.83
C SER A 335 3.60 12.59 -6.65
N GLU A 336 4.32 13.30 -5.76
CA GLU A 336 4.12 14.75 -5.62
C GLU A 336 4.46 15.50 -6.93
N VAL A 337 5.47 15.04 -7.64
CA VAL A 337 5.85 15.58 -8.95
C VAL A 337 4.74 15.36 -9.99
N ASP A 338 4.09 14.20 -9.98
CA ASP A 338 2.98 13.90 -10.90
C ASP A 338 1.76 14.78 -10.62
N ILE A 339 1.46 15.06 -9.34
CA ILE A 339 0.42 16.02 -8.95
C ILE A 339 0.69 17.40 -9.56
N TRP A 340 1.92 17.90 -9.44
CA TRP A 340 2.28 19.21 -9.99
C TRP A 340 2.30 19.22 -11.52
N LYS A 341 2.76 18.15 -12.18
CA LYS A 341 2.67 18.00 -13.64
C LYS A 341 1.21 18.00 -14.12
N TYR A 342 0.33 17.34 -13.38
CA TYR A 342 -1.11 17.35 -13.67
C TYR A 342 -1.70 18.75 -13.54
N ILE A 343 -1.43 19.47 -12.45
CA ILE A 343 -1.86 20.84 -12.22
C ILE A 343 -1.38 21.74 -13.36
N GLN A 344 -0.12 21.61 -13.79
CA GLN A 344 0.45 22.35 -14.90
C GLN A 344 -0.23 22.02 -16.23
N LYS A 345 -0.39 20.72 -16.55
CA LYS A 345 -0.99 20.23 -17.79
C LYS A 345 -2.39 20.79 -18.03
N TYR A 346 -3.19 20.86 -16.96
CA TYR A 346 -4.59 21.30 -17.02
C TYR A 346 -4.80 22.74 -16.52
N ASN A 347 -3.73 23.45 -16.22
CA ASN A 347 -3.76 24.82 -15.68
C ASN A 347 -4.77 24.96 -14.53
N LEU A 348 -4.75 24.00 -13.61
CA LEU A 348 -5.67 24.00 -12.48
C LEU A 348 -5.29 25.11 -11.49
N PRO A 349 -6.27 25.85 -10.94
CA PRO A 349 -5.99 26.83 -9.90
C PRO A 349 -5.57 26.14 -8.61
N PHE A 350 -4.68 26.79 -7.85
CA PHE A 350 -4.19 26.29 -6.56
C PHE A 350 -3.83 27.47 -5.61
N PRO A 351 -3.83 27.24 -4.30
CA PRO A 351 -3.47 28.27 -3.33
C PRO A 351 -2.04 28.79 -3.52
N SER A 352 -1.86 30.11 -3.51
CA SER A 352 -0.55 30.76 -3.69
C SER A 352 0.48 30.39 -2.60
N LEU A 353 0.04 29.83 -1.48
CA LEU A 353 0.90 29.30 -0.42
C LEU A 353 1.96 28.33 -0.95
N TYR A 354 1.63 27.52 -1.94
CA TYR A 354 2.58 26.58 -2.56
C TYR A 354 3.75 27.31 -3.25
N LEU A 355 3.50 28.45 -3.88
CA LEU A 355 4.56 29.28 -4.45
C LEU A 355 5.43 29.92 -3.36
N ASN A 356 4.87 30.14 -2.16
CA ASN A 356 5.58 30.68 -1.01
C ASN A 356 6.38 29.61 -0.23
N GLY A 357 6.60 28.45 -0.82
CA GLY A 357 7.46 27.41 -0.26
C GLY A 357 6.77 26.37 0.63
N TYR A 358 5.45 26.43 0.77
CA TYR A 358 4.71 25.35 1.44
C TYR A 358 4.57 24.16 0.50
N ARG A 359 4.81 22.94 0.98
CA ARG A 359 4.61 21.69 0.22
C ARG A 359 3.32 20.98 0.63
N SER A 360 2.87 21.21 1.85
CA SER A 360 1.69 20.57 2.41
C SER A 360 0.95 21.61 3.26
N LEU A 361 -0.36 21.70 3.10
CA LEU A 361 -1.20 22.64 3.84
C LEU A 361 -1.94 21.90 4.97
N GLY A 362 -1.81 22.40 6.17
CA GLY A 362 -2.49 21.94 7.39
C GLY A 362 -2.91 23.15 8.21
N ASP A 363 -3.00 22.99 9.52
CA ASP A 363 -3.32 24.10 10.41
C ASP A 363 -2.20 25.17 10.36
N GLU A 364 -2.57 26.44 10.22
CA GLU A 364 -1.65 27.55 9.92
C GLU A 364 -0.48 27.65 10.90
N HIS A 365 -0.77 27.57 12.19
CA HIS A 365 0.23 27.82 13.25
C HIS A 365 1.27 26.67 13.41
N VAL A 366 1.04 25.50 12.82
CA VAL A 366 1.97 24.35 12.87
C VAL A 366 2.53 23.98 11.49
N THR A 367 2.16 24.72 10.45
CA THR A 367 2.66 24.50 9.10
C THR A 367 3.61 25.61 8.68
N LYS A 368 4.81 25.24 8.21
CA LYS A 368 5.86 26.18 7.77
C LYS A 368 6.32 25.86 6.36
N PRO A 369 6.83 26.86 5.61
CA PRO A 369 7.51 26.60 4.35
C PRO A 369 8.71 25.66 4.56
N CYS A 370 8.93 24.74 3.63
CA CYS A 370 10.04 23.80 3.67
C CYS A 370 10.77 23.68 2.30
N MET A 371 10.45 24.56 1.37
CA MET A 371 11.21 24.78 0.13
C MET A 371 11.35 26.28 -0.13
N PRO A 372 12.28 26.72 -0.99
CA PRO A 372 12.37 28.12 -1.42
C PRO A 372 11.10 28.59 -2.13
N THR A 373 10.81 29.88 -2.08
CA THR A 373 9.76 30.50 -2.89
C THR A 373 9.98 30.23 -4.36
N GLN A 374 8.92 29.90 -5.09
CA GLN A 374 8.93 29.60 -6.51
C GLN A 374 8.10 30.63 -7.28
N GLU A 375 8.50 30.92 -8.52
CA GLU A 375 7.78 31.86 -9.37
C GLU A 375 6.55 31.24 -10.04
N ASN A 376 6.60 29.91 -10.28
CA ASN A 376 5.57 29.18 -11.01
C ASN A 376 5.62 27.67 -10.69
N VAL A 377 4.70 26.91 -11.27
CA VAL A 377 4.61 25.46 -11.09
C VAL A 377 5.85 24.73 -11.60
N GLN A 378 6.46 25.19 -12.70
CA GLN A 378 7.67 24.56 -13.22
C GLN A 378 8.81 24.64 -12.19
N GLY A 379 8.97 25.76 -11.51
CA GLY A 379 9.95 25.90 -10.43
C GLY A 379 9.74 24.92 -9.29
N ILE A 380 8.48 24.65 -8.93
CA ILE A 380 8.13 23.60 -7.94
C ILE A 380 8.58 22.23 -8.45
N ILE A 381 8.25 21.87 -9.69
CA ILE A 381 8.60 20.59 -10.31
C ILE A 381 10.12 20.40 -10.35
N ASP A 382 10.83 21.42 -10.80
CA ASP A 382 12.29 21.39 -10.92
C ASP A 382 12.95 21.20 -9.56
N TRP A 383 12.49 21.94 -8.56
CA TRP A 383 13.01 21.83 -7.20
C TRP A 383 12.77 20.42 -6.61
N LEU A 384 11.55 19.89 -6.70
CA LEU A 384 11.22 18.54 -6.23
C LEU A 384 12.04 17.46 -6.91
N THR A 385 12.30 17.60 -8.21
CA THR A 385 13.10 16.65 -9.00
C THR A 385 14.58 16.68 -8.58
N GLN A 386 15.08 17.85 -8.17
CA GLN A 386 16.47 18.02 -7.73
C GLN A 386 16.68 17.62 -6.26
N HIS A 387 15.61 17.56 -5.44
CA HIS A 387 15.68 17.27 -4.01
C HIS A 387 14.78 16.08 -3.60
N PRO A 388 14.97 14.89 -4.20
CA PRO A 388 14.13 13.72 -3.94
C PRO A 388 14.26 13.18 -2.50
N GLU A 389 15.33 13.58 -1.78
CA GLU A 389 15.59 13.19 -0.38
C GLU A 389 14.72 13.95 0.62
N THR A 390 14.09 15.04 0.21
CA THR A 390 13.27 15.88 1.11
C THR A 390 11.86 15.33 1.25
N GLN A 391 11.31 15.41 2.46
CA GLN A 391 9.98 14.91 2.75
C GLN A 391 8.93 16.01 2.61
N GLU A 392 7.76 15.70 2.05
CA GLU A 392 6.66 16.66 1.86
C GLU A 392 6.21 17.30 3.18
N ARG A 393 6.26 16.54 4.29
CA ARG A 393 5.80 16.97 5.60
C ARG A 393 6.89 17.60 6.48
N ASP A 394 8.08 17.87 5.92
CA ASP A 394 9.16 18.54 6.66
C ASP A 394 8.71 19.87 7.29
N GLY A 395 7.80 20.57 6.63
CA GLY A 395 7.18 21.78 7.17
C GLY A 395 6.20 21.57 8.34
N ARG A 396 5.89 20.32 8.69
CA ARG A 396 4.97 19.97 9.79
C ARG A 396 5.67 19.23 10.94
N LYS A 397 6.98 19.36 11.06
CA LYS A 397 7.76 18.73 12.15
C LYS A 397 7.29 19.22 13.51
N GLY A 398 6.86 18.29 14.36
CA GLY A 398 6.30 18.53 15.68
C GLY A 398 4.87 18.03 15.89
N GLN A 399 4.18 17.60 14.83
CA GLN A 399 2.85 16.98 14.92
C GLN A 399 2.88 15.46 15.19
N ASP A 400 4.05 14.81 15.07
CA ASP A 400 4.18 13.34 15.20
C ASP A 400 4.48 12.88 16.63
N ASN A 401 3.63 13.23 17.59
CA ASN A 401 3.64 12.61 18.92
C ASN A 401 2.59 11.48 19.05
N SER A 402 2.14 10.89 17.94
CA SER A 402 1.22 9.77 17.99
C SER A 402 1.96 8.49 18.40
N THR A 403 1.76 8.05 19.63
CA THR A 403 2.21 6.74 20.07
C THR A 403 1.52 5.63 19.24
N PRO A 404 2.13 4.44 19.07
CA PRO A 404 1.48 3.30 18.39
C PRO A 404 0.07 3.01 18.90
N PHE A 405 -0.18 3.22 20.18
CA PHE A 405 -1.49 3.05 20.82
C PHE A 405 -2.52 4.11 20.38
N ALA A 406 -2.10 5.37 20.19
CA ALA A 406 -2.98 6.40 19.67
C ALA A 406 -3.38 6.13 18.22
N MET A 407 -2.44 5.63 17.40
CA MET A 407 -2.70 5.25 16.01
C MET A 407 -3.67 4.06 15.91
N GLU A 408 -3.58 3.09 16.81
CA GLU A 408 -4.52 1.96 16.87
C GLU A 408 -5.94 2.41 17.23
N LYS A 409 -6.09 3.30 18.20
CA LYS A 409 -7.40 3.89 18.53
C LYS A 409 -8.00 4.68 17.36
N LEU A 410 -7.19 5.47 16.65
CA LEU A 410 -7.64 6.20 15.47
C LEU A 410 -8.11 5.27 14.35
N ARG A 411 -7.47 4.12 14.17
CA ARG A 411 -7.94 3.07 13.25
C ARG A 411 -9.30 2.52 13.67
N ASN A 412 -9.46 2.22 14.95
CA ASN A 412 -10.72 1.65 15.48
C ASN A 412 -11.91 2.60 15.31
N VAL A 413 -11.67 3.90 15.23
CA VAL A 413 -12.71 4.91 14.93
C VAL A 413 -12.77 5.29 13.45
N GLY A 414 -12.06 4.57 12.56
CA GLY A 414 -12.17 4.74 11.12
C GLY A 414 -11.41 5.94 10.53
N PHE A 415 -10.41 6.46 11.24
CA PHE A 415 -9.61 7.59 10.77
C PHE A 415 -8.71 7.24 9.56
N PHE A 416 -8.29 5.99 9.44
CA PHE A 416 -7.41 5.48 8.38
C PHE A 416 -8.09 4.46 7.51
#